data_716780bfd92acbda4228e0fb06032f1a
#
_entry.id   716780bfd92acbda4228e0fb06032f1a
#
_cell.length_a   1.000
_cell.length_b   1.000
_cell.length_c   1.000
_cell.angle_alpha   90.00
_cell.angle_beta   90.00
_cell.angle_gamma   90.00
#
_symmetry.space_group_name_H-M   'P 1'
#
loop_
_entity.id
_entity.type
_entity.pdbx_description
1 polymer ?
#
loop_
_entity_poly.entity_id
_entity_poly.type
_entity_poly.pdbx_seq_one_letter_code
_entity_poly.pdbx_strand_id
1 'polypeptide(L)'
;MLDLNLLYNIYKESNRESDWKKFAIALSKSHLLVPFTTINSSDILITLNGSDDRQYLPIFTDFESINLSSSLFNKDVKFAKVDIVYIYKFLERNSPVKYVVLNPCGISVFMDKDYIETILSLINSRKILFGKPIEDTTSIENELSNIFKEIPSVNNVFFVKILVKEESSYLLVIDYDESQNELLLFEKISKKIASHKIDSDFPFDLISSNTELGEEIMKDNPPIYTR
;
A
#
# COMPACT_ATOMS: atom_id res chain seq x y z
N MET A 1 -18.48 3.41 4.63
CA MET A 1 -17.62 3.35 3.43
C MET A 1 -17.05 4.73 3.23
N LEU A 2 -15.73 4.88 3.00
CA LEU A 2 -15.13 6.20 2.73
C LEU A 2 -15.66 6.71 1.38
N ASP A 3 -16.12 7.96 1.35
CA ASP A 3 -16.61 8.60 0.12
C ASP A 3 -15.43 8.95 -0.78
N LEU A 4 -15.25 8.19 -1.86
CA LEU A 4 -14.18 8.39 -2.84
C LEU A 4 -14.26 9.72 -3.56
N ASN A 5 -15.48 10.23 -3.80
CA ASN A 5 -15.69 11.53 -4.43
C ASN A 5 -15.16 12.65 -3.51
N LEU A 6 -15.48 12.57 -2.21
CA LEU A 6 -14.98 13.52 -1.23
C LEU A 6 -13.44 13.49 -1.11
N LEU A 7 -12.85 12.28 -1.01
CA LEU A 7 -11.39 12.12 -0.91
C LEU A 7 -10.66 12.67 -2.13
N TYR A 8 -11.20 12.44 -3.33
CA TYR A 8 -10.61 12.98 -4.54
C TYR A 8 -10.71 14.51 -4.60
N ASN A 9 -11.84 15.07 -4.21
CA ASN A 9 -12.01 16.54 -4.16
C ASN A 9 -11.05 17.19 -3.14
N ILE A 10 -10.88 16.59 -1.96
CA ILE A 10 -9.87 17.03 -0.97
C ILE A 10 -8.47 17.02 -1.60
N TYR A 11 -8.09 15.93 -2.28
CA TYR A 11 -6.81 15.87 -2.96
C TYR A 11 -6.67 16.95 -4.02
N LYS A 12 -7.68 17.13 -4.87
CA LYS A 12 -7.66 18.11 -5.96
C LYS A 12 -7.50 19.56 -5.46
N GLU A 13 -8.12 19.87 -4.31
CA GLU A 13 -8.02 21.19 -3.68
C GLU A 13 -6.69 21.39 -2.95
N SER A 14 -6.23 20.37 -2.21
CA SER A 14 -5.01 20.47 -1.40
C SER A 14 -3.72 20.28 -2.21
N ASN A 15 -3.79 19.52 -3.29
CA ASN A 15 -2.67 19.04 -4.10
C ASN A 15 -1.53 18.38 -3.26
N ARG A 16 -1.89 17.77 -2.12
CA ARG A 16 -0.93 17.12 -1.21
C ARG A 16 -0.83 15.64 -1.50
N GLU A 17 0.39 15.15 -1.53
CA GLU A 17 0.66 13.72 -1.70
C GLU A 17 -0.05 12.84 -0.64
N SER A 18 -0.13 13.32 0.60
CA SER A 18 -0.84 12.61 1.69
C SER A 18 -2.33 12.41 1.39
N ASP A 19 -2.99 13.39 0.77
CA ASP A 19 -4.41 13.30 0.44
C ASP A 19 -4.63 12.43 -0.80
N TRP A 20 -3.73 12.49 -1.78
CA TRP A 20 -3.68 11.53 -2.87
C TRP A 20 -3.52 10.08 -2.37
N LYS A 21 -2.60 9.83 -1.43
CA LYS A 21 -2.43 8.50 -0.82
C LYS A 21 -3.70 8.00 -0.14
N LYS A 22 -4.43 8.85 0.58
CA LYS A 22 -5.72 8.48 1.19
C LYS A 22 -6.75 8.07 0.14
N PHE A 23 -6.88 8.85 -0.94
CA PHE A 23 -7.76 8.52 -2.05
C PHE A 23 -7.35 7.19 -2.71
N ALA A 24 -6.08 7.02 -3.06
CA ALA A 24 -5.53 5.83 -3.70
C ALA A 24 -5.77 4.56 -2.87
N ILE A 25 -5.54 4.63 -1.55
CA ILE A 25 -5.80 3.51 -0.62
C ILE A 25 -7.29 3.20 -0.52
N ALA A 26 -8.15 4.22 -0.45
CA ALA A 26 -9.58 4.01 -0.41
C ALA A 26 -10.09 3.39 -1.72
N LEU A 27 -9.63 3.87 -2.87
CA LEU A 27 -9.96 3.33 -4.19
C LEU A 27 -9.53 1.87 -4.32
N SER A 28 -8.34 1.54 -3.86
CA SER A 28 -7.81 0.18 -3.92
C SER A 28 -8.59 -0.86 -3.11
N LYS A 29 -9.25 -0.41 -2.04
CA LYS A 29 -10.09 -1.26 -1.18
C LYS A 29 -11.56 -1.27 -1.59
N SER A 30 -11.92 -0.44 -2.55
CA SER A 30 -13.30 -0.29 -2.99
C SER A 30 -13.67 -1.33 -4.03
N HIS A 31 -14.95 -1.70 -4.01
CA HIS A 31 -15.54 -2.40 -5.13
C HIS A 31 -16.10 -1.37 -6.11
N LEU A 32 -15.76 -1.54 -7.37
CA LEU A 32 -16.15 -0.66 -8.46
C LEU A 32 -17.22 -1.34 -9.31
N LEU A 33 -18.12 -0.55 -9.87
CA LEU A 33 -19.17 -1.04 -10.76
C LEU A 33 -18.75 -0.74 -12.21
N VAL A 34 -18.74 -1.79 -13.04
CA VAL A 34 -18.34 -1.74 -14.44
C VAL A 34 -19.54 -2.08 -15.31
N PRO A 35 -19.91 -1.24 -16.31
CA PRO A 35 -21.05 -1.53 -17.17
C PRO A 35 -20.71 -2.61 -18.19
N PHE A 36 -21.68 -3.51 -18.42
CA PHE A 36 -21.61 -4.53 -19.44
C PHE A 36 -22.97 -4.79 -20.07
N THR A 37 -22.94 -5.40 -21.24
CA THR A 37 -24.12 -5.96 -21.91
C THR A 37 -23.86 -7.41 -22.30
N THR A 38 -24.92 -8.19 -22.44
CA THR A 38 -24.82 -9.60 -22.86
C THR A 38 -25.25 -9.74 -24.31
N ILE A 39 -24.32 -10.15 -25.20
CA ILE A 39 -24.59 -10.40 -26.61
C ILE A 39 -24.21 -11.84 -26.91
N ASN A 40 -25.11 -12.62 -27.50
CA ASN A 40 -24.89 -14.04 -27.86
C ASN A 40 -24.32 -14.87 -26.68
N SER A 41 -24.86 -14.68 -25.46
CA SER A 41 -24.43 -15.33 -24.23
C SER A 41 -22.99 -14.97 -23.77
N SER A 42 -22.41 -13.92 -24.31
CA SER A 42 -21.12 -13.39 -23.88
C SER A 42 -21.27 -12.00 -23.28
N ASP A 43 -20.67 -11.78 -22.13
CA ASP A 43 -20.65 -10.47 -21.48
C ASP A 43 -19.56 -9.60 -22.09
N ILE A 44 -19.95 -8.41 -22.56
CA ILE A 44 -19.10 -7.44 -23.22
C ILE A 44 -19.11 -6.15 -22.42
N LEU A 45 -17.93 -5.68 -22.01
CA LEU A 45 -17.79 -4.40 -21.30
C LEU A 45 -18.19 -3.25 -22.24
N ILE A 46 -18.90 -2.29 -21.68
CA ILE A 46 -19.30 -1.08 -22.40
C ILE A 46 -18.22 -0.03 -22.24
N THR A 47 -17.75 0.49 -23.36
CA THR A 47 -16.76 1.58 -23.41
C THR A 47 -17.39 2.86 -23.94
N LEU A 48 -16.81 3.99 -23.60
CA LEU A 48 -17.19 5.31 -24.06
C LEU A 48 -16.15 5.80 -25.08
N ASN A 49 -16.61 6.50 -26.12
CA ASN A 49 -15.72 7.21 -27.02
C ASN A 49 -15.56 8.65 -26.54
N GLY A 50 -14.32 9.07 -26.33
CA GLY A 50 -14.01 10.47 -26.03
C GLY A 50 -14.03 11.35 -27.27
N SER A 51 -14.01 12.66 -27.07
CA SER A 51 -13.88 13.64 -28.16
C SER A 51 -12.50 13.62 -28.82
N ASP A 52 -11.54 12.89 -28.24
CA ASP A 52 -10.16 12.69 -28.69
C ASP A 52 -9.95 11.37 -29.43
N ASP A 53 -11.05 10.74 -29.88
CA ASP A 53 -11.09 9.41 -30.54
C ASP A 53 -10.55 8.25 -29.67
N ARG A 54 -10.34 8.46 -28.38
CA ARG A 54 -9.92 7.42 -27.43
C ARG A 54 -11.12 6.69 -26.87
N GLN A 55 -10.92 5.41 -26.57
CA GLN A 55 -11.89 4.60 -25.85
C GLN A 55 -11.56 4.55 -24.37
N TYR A 56 -12.58 4.72 -23.54
CA TYR A 56 -12.51 4.73 -22.09
C TYR A 56 -13.44 3.67 -21.50
N LEU A 57 -12.98 2.96 -20.48
CA LEU A 57 -13.85 2.13 -19.67
C LEU A 57 -14.42 2.97 -18.51
N PRO A 58 -15.72 3.26 -18.49
CA PRO A 58 -16.32 3.93 -17.35
C PRO A 58 -16.41 2.97 -16.16
N ILE A 59 -16.05 3.46 -14.99
CA ILE A 59 -16.17 2.73 -13.72
C ILE A 59 -16.85 3.63 -12.69
N PHE A 60 -17.60 3.04 -11.77
CA PHE A 60 -18.41 3.79 -10.82
C PHE A 60 -18.19 3.32 -9.38
N THR A 61 -18.29 4.25 -8.45
CA THR A 61 -18.18 3.97 -7.01
C THR A 61 -19.48 3.43 -6.42
N ASP A 62 -20.62 3.86 -6.98
CA ASP A 62 -21.95 3.64 -6.44
C ASP A 62 -23.05 3.86 -7.49
N PHE A 63 -24.29 3.55 -7.11
CA PHE A 63 -25.46 3.72 -7.98
C PHE A 63 -25.86 5.18 -8.20
N GLU A 64 -25.51 6.09 -7.30
CA GLU A 64 -25.78 7.53 -7.50
C GLU A 64 -24.93 8.06 -8.64
N SER A 65 -23.65 7.70 -8.69
CA SER A 65 -22.74 8.03 -9.79
C SER A 65 -23.19 7.43 -11.13
N ILE A 66 -23.78 6.21 -11.12
CA ILE A 66 -24.42 5.63 -12.31
C ILE A 66 -25.61 6.45 -12.76
N ASN A 67 -26.50 6.83 -11.85
CA ASN A 67 -27.69 7.64 -12.16
C ASN A 67 -27.32 8.98 -12.78
N LEU A 68 -26.29 9.66 -12.27
CA LEU A 68 -25.74 10.90 -12.83
C LEU A 68 -25.23 10.68 -14.28
N SER A 69 -24.76 9.49 -14.56
CA SER A 69 -24.19 9.12 -15.87
C SER A 69 -25.16 8.35 -16.76
N SER A 70 -26.43 8.30 -16.42
CA SER A 70 -27.45 7.47 -17.11
C SER A 70 -27.62 7.82 -18.60
N SER A 71 -27.36 9.06 -18.98
CA SER A 71 -27.41 9.53 -20.38
C SER A 71 -26.30 8.91 -21.26
N LEU A 72 -25.26 8.35 -20.66
CA LEU A 72 -24.15 7.70 -21.37
C LEU A 72 -24.50 6.27 -21.85
N PHE A 73 -25.62 5.70 -21.37
CA PHE A 73 -25.95 4.28 -21.57
C PHE A 73 -27.32 4.09 -22.19
N ASN A 74 -27.43 3.00 -22.93
CA ASN A 74 -28.73 2.50 -23.40
C ASN A 74 -29.44 1.71 -22.26
N LYS A 75 -30.76 1.44 -22.44
CA LYS A 75 -31.62 0.86 -21.38
C LYS A 75 -31.22 -0.53 -20.84
N ASP A 76 -30.41 -1.29 -21.56
CA ASP A 76 -30.13 -2.71 -21.23
C ASP A 76 -28.73 -2.92 -20.62
N VAL A 77 -28.19 -1.92 -19.91
CA VAL A 77 -26.88 -2.01 -19.28
C VAL A 77 -26.98 -2.65 -17.92
N LYS A 78 -26.15 -3.63 -17.68
CA LYS A 78 -25.92 -4.28 -16.37
C LYS A 78 -24.60 -3.80 -15.81
N PHE A 79 -24.43 -4.00 -14.48
CA PHE A 79 -23.19 -3.59 -13.80
C PHE A 79 -22.61 -4.77 -13.02
N ALA A 80 -21.34 -5.05 -13.28
CA ALA A 80 -20.57 -6.03 -12.53
C ALA A 80 -19.74 -5.34 -11.44
N LYS A 81 -19.64 -5.99 -10.29
CA LYS A 81 -18.82 -5.53 -9.17
C LYS A 81 -17.42 -6.13 -9.30
N VAL A 82 -16.41 -5.28 -9.40
CA VAL A 82 -15.02 -5.66 -9.59
C VAL A 82 -14.09 -4.90 -8.64
N ASP A 83 -12.88 -5.36 -8.48
CA ASP A 83 -11.80 -4.65 -7.79
C ASP A 83 -10.86 -3.92 -8.77
N ILE A 84 -9.97 -3.10 -8.23
CA ILE A 84 -8.99 -2.34 -9.03
C ILE A 84 -7.98 -3.27 -9.74
N VAL A 85 -7.72 -4.47 -9.21
CA VAL A 85 -6.83 -5.47 -9.82
C VAL A 85 -7.42 -6.01 -11.12
N TYR A 86 -8.75 -6.23 -11.13
CA TYR A 86 -9.46 -6.60 -12.36
C TYR A 86 -9.32 -5.53 -13.44
N ILE A 87 -9.48 -4.25 -13.06
CA ILE A 87 -9.32 -3.12 -13.98
C ILE A 87 -7.89 -3.06 -14.55
N TYR A 88 -6.88 -3.23 -13.70
CA TYR A 88 -5.48 -3.30 -14.12
C TYR A 88 -5.25 -4.41 -15.17
N LYS A 89 -5.69 -5.63 -14.87
CA LYS A 89 -5.57 -6.78 -15.78
C LYS A 89 -6.34 -6.58 -17.09
N PHE A 90 -7.48 -5.88 -17.06
CA PHE A 90 -8.22 -5.54 -18.27
C PHE A 90 -7.40 -4.61 -19.18
N LEU A 91 -6.81 -3.54 -18.65
CA LEU A 91 -5.96 -2.62 -19.40
C LEU A 91 -4.68 -3.29 -19.93
N GLU A 92 -4.17 -4.29 -19.23
CA GLU A 92 -2.97 -5.04 -19.62
C GLU A 92 -3.17 -5.94 -20.85
N ARG A 93 -4.38 -6.46 -21.06
CA ARG A 93 -4.71 -7.45 -22.10
C ARG A 93 -4.81 -6.89 -23.53
N ASN A 94 -3.90 -6.00 -23.95
CA ASN A 94 -3.89 -5.44 -25.33
C ASN A 94 -5.25 -4.89 -25.81
N SER A 95 -6.07 -4.42 -24.92
CA SER A 95 -7.34 -3.80 -25.21
C SER A 95 -7.11 -2.51 -26.01
N PRO A 96 -7.98 -2.15 -26.96
CA PRO A 96 -7.99 -0.80 -27.55
C PRO A 96 -8.25 0.28 -26.51
N VAL A 97 -8.85 -0.10 -25.38
CA VAL A 97 -9.07 0.78 -24.21
C VAL A 97 -7.77 0.94 -23.46
N LYS A 98 -7.26 2.16 -23.36
CA LYS A 98 -6.02 2.49 -22.65
C LYS A 98 -6.27 3.24 -21.35
N TYR A 99 -7.49 3.71 -21.14
CA TYR A 99 -7.86 4.54 -20.00
C TYR A 99 -9.16 4.05 -19.38
N VAL A 100 -9.28 4.27 -18.09
CA VAL A 100 -10.55 4.20 -17.37
C VAL A 100 -10.95 5.58 -16.89
N VAL A 101 -12.24 5.83 -16.73
CA VAL A 101 -12.76 7.06 -16.14
C VAL A 101 -13.67 6.71 -14.97
N LEU A 102 -13.27 7.14 -13.78
CA LEU A 102 -14.05 6.98 -12.56
C LEU A 102 -15.11 8.08 -12.49
N ASN A 103 -16.40 7.70 -12.33
CA ASN A 103 -17.54 8.57 -12.23
C ASN A 103 -17.57 9.67 -13.32
N PRO A 104 -17.76 9.32 -14.61
CA PRO A 104 -17.54 10.20 -15.77
C PRO A 104 -18.39 11.48 -15.77
N CYS A 105 -19.57 11.49 -15.18
CA CYS A 105 -20.40 12.70 -15.03
C CYS A 105 -20.31 13.33 -13.63
N GLY A 106 -19.38 12.88 -12.80
CA GLY A 106 -19.07 13.41 -11.47
C GLY A 106 -17.66 13.96 -11.40
N ILE A 107 -16.82 13.33 -10.57
CA ILE A 107 -15.42 13.75 -10.39
C ILE A 107 -14.53 13.52 -11.62
N SER A 108 -14.91 12.62 -12.52
CA SER A 108 -14.26 12.33 -13.81
C SER A 108 -12.76 12.12 -13.71
N VAL A 109 -12.33 11.14 -12.88
CA VAL A 109 -10.89 10.83 -12.73
C VAL A 109 -10.45 9.90 -13.84
N PHE A 110 -9.56 10.37 -14.70
CA PHE A 110 -8.94 9.58 -15.76
C PHE A 110 -7.71 8.87 -15.22
N MET A 111 -7.64 7.57 -15.46
CA MET A 111 -6.52 6.72 -15.01
C MET A 111 -6.07 5.83 -16.17
N ASP A 112 -4.80 5.84 -16.45
CA ASP A 112 -4.14 4.86 -17.32
C ASP A 112 -3.61 3.67 -16.51
N LYS A 113 -2.95 2.73 -17.19
CA LYS A 113 -2.35 1.56 -16.56
C LYS A 113 -1.32 1.96 -15.49
N ASP A 114 -0.45 2.92 -15.80
CA ASP A 114 0.65 3.33 -14.92
C ASP A 114 0.13 4.00 -13.63
N TYR A 115 -0.95 4.78 -13.75
CA TYR A 115 -1.63 5.37 -12.60
C TYR A 115 -2.21 4.28 -11.68
N ILE A 116 -2.87 3.26 -12.25
CA ILE A 116 -3.42 2.14 -11.47
C ILE A 116 -2.31 1.30 -10.87
N GLU A 117 -1.21 1.07 -11.58
CA GLU A 117 -0.03 0.36 -11.06
C GLU A 117 0.57 1.10 -9.85
N THR A 118 0.63 2.42 -9.91
CA THR A 118 1.05 3.25 -8.78
C THR A 118 0.14 3.05 -7.56
N ILE A 119 -1.19 3.02 -7.75
CA ILE A 119 -2.15 2.71 -6.68
C ILE A 119 -1.90 1.31 -6.10
N LEU A 120 -1.72 0.31 -6.97
CA LEU A 120 -1.48 -1.07 -6.55
C LEU A 120 -0.14 -1.22 -5.81
N SER A 121 0.89 -0.48 -6.22
CA SER A 121 2.19 -0.49 -5.55
C SER A 121 2.12 0.01 -4.11
N LEU A 122 1.25 1.00 -3.83
CA LEU A 122 1.02 1.50 -2.46
C LEU A 122 0.41 0.43 -1.54
N ILE A 123 -0.40 -0.48 -2.11
CA ILE A 123 -1.01 -1.57 -1.33
C ILE A 123 0.01 -2.68 -1.11
N ASN A 124 0.74 -3.02 -2.18
CA ASN A 124 1.73 -4.10 -2.15
C ASN A 124 2.95 -3.73 -1.29
N SER A 125 3.33 -2.45 -1.25
CA SER A 125 4.37 -1.96 -0.34
C SER A 125 3.96 -2.03 1.14
N ARG A 126 2.66 -2.23 1.44
CA ARG A 126 2.15 -2.39 2.80
C ARG A 126 1.96 -3.85 3.24
N LYS A 127 2.17 -4.83 2.38
CA LYS A 127 2.24 -6.23 2.81
C LYS A 127 3.65 -6.53 3.33
N ILE A 128 3.95 -5.97 4.48
CA ILE A 128 5.09 -6.40 5.29
C ILE A 128 4.58 -7.61 6.08
N LEU A 129 5.11 -8.78 5.77
CA LEU A 129 4.91 -9.95 6.62
C LEU A 129 6.04 -9.94 7.64
N PHE A 130 5.70 -10.04 8.91
CA PHE A 130 6.69 -10.15 9.97
C PHE A 130 6.36 -11.28 10.94
N GLY A 131 7.37 -11.78 11.59
CA GLY A 131 7.23 -12.84 12.58
C GLY A 131 8.58 -13.20 13.20
N LYS A 132 8.55 -14.12 14.17
CA LYS A 132 9.80 -14.66 14.71
C LYS A 132 10.56 -15.37 13.60
N PRO A 133 11.90 -15.22 13.54
CA PRO A 133 12.73 -16.03 12.67
C PRO A 133 12.46 -17.55 12.91
N ILE A 134 12.43 -18.32 11.84
CA ILE A 134 12.24 -19.78 11.92
C ILE A 134 13.59 -20.46 12.20
N GLU A 135 14.66 -19.85 11.69
CA GLU A 135 16.04 -20.23 11.92
C GLU A 135 16.49 -19.95 13.36
N ASP A 136 17.52 -20.63 13.84
CA ASP A 136 18.12 -20.35 15.16
C ASP A 136 18.91 -19.03 15.12
N THR A 137 18.36 -18.02 15.77
CA THR A 137 18.93 -16.67 15.88
C THR A 137 19.54 -16.37 17.25
N THR A 138 19.69 -17.37 18.11
CA THR A 138 20.17 -17.19 19.50
C THR A 138 21.51 -16.46 19.55
N SER A 139 22.45 -16.77 18.67
CA SER A 139 23.76 -16.09 18.61
C SER A 139 23.60 -14.63 18.24
N ILE A 140 22.80 -14.35 17.22
CA ILE A 140 22.50 -12.97 16.73
C ILE A 140 21.85 -12.14 17.83
N GLU A 141 20.84 -12.68 18.53
CA GLU A 141 20.12 -12.01 19.59
C GLU A 141 21.05 -11.68 20.78
N ASN A 142 21.96 -12.61 21.15
CA ASN A 142 22.93 -12.37 22.19
C ASN A 142 23.94 -11.27 21.82
N GLU A 143 24.44 -11.26 20.60
CA GLU A 143 25.35 -10.22 20.10
C GLU A 143 24.66 -8.86 20.05
N LEU A 144 23.45 -8.78 19.52
CA LEU A 144 22.64 -7.57 19.52
C LEU A 144 22.38 -7.06 20.94
N SER A 145 21.98 -7.94 21.87
CA SER A 145 21.76 -7.56 23.26
C SER A 145 23.02 -6.96 23.89
N ASN A 146 24.21 -7.50 23.60
CA ASN A 146 25.47 -6.94 24.10
C ASN A 146 25.76 -5.57 23.48
N ILE A 147 25.50 -5.36 22.19
CA ILE A 147 25.62 -4.05 21.53
C ILE A 147 24.74 -3.00 22.21
N PHE A 148 23.48 -3.35 22.50
CA PHE A 148 22.52 -2.41 23.09
C PHE A 148 22.82 -2.05 24.56
N LYS A 149 23.48 -2.91 25.33
CA LYS A 149 24.00 -2.58 26.67
C LYS A 149 24.95 -1.37 26.65
N GLU A 150 25.61 -1.13 25.51
CA GLU A 150 26.54 0.01 25.34
C GLU A 150 25.85 1.29 24.83
N ILE A 151 24.51 1.27 24.68
CA ILE A 151 23.72 2.40 24.16
C ILE A 151 22.66 2.79 25.21
N PRO A 152 23.01 3.60 26.22
CA PRO A 152 22.14 3.90 27.37
C PRO A 152 20.80 4.56 27.00
N SER A 153 20.69 5.16 25.81
CA SER A 153 19.45 5.79 25.34
C SER A 153 18.42 4.81 24.79
N VAL A 154 18.76 3.54 24.65
CA VAL A 154 17.83 2.49 24.21
C VAL A 154 17.20 1.83 25.43
N ASN A 155 15.87 1.74 25.45
CA ASN A 155 15.09 1.13 26.51
C ASN A 155 14.81 -0.34 26.23
N ASN A 156 14.21 -0.62 25.06
CA ASN A 156 13.87 -1.96 24.63
C ASN A 156 14.24 -2.16 23.16
N VAL A 157 14.55 -3.40 22.78
CA VAL A 157 14.76 -3.79 21.38
C VAL A 157 13.97 -5.05 21.10
N PHE A 158 13.18 -5.01 20.02
CA PHE A 158 12.44 -6.17 19.52
C PHE A 158 13.05 -6.62 18.21
N PHE A 159 13.06 -7.92 17.97
CA PHE A 159 13.72 -8.53 16.83
C PHE A 159 12.75 -9.46 16.10
N VAL A 160 12.51 -9.18 14.85
CA VAL A 160 11.66 -10.00 13.99
C VAL A 160 12.29 -10.15 12.60
N LYS A 161 11.89 -11.16 11.87
CA LYS A 161 12.16 -11.27 10.43
C LYS A 161 11.01 -10.66 9.66
N ILE A 162 11.33 -9.86 8.65
CA ILE A 162 10.34 -9.28 7.75
C ILE A 162 10.53 -9.83 6.34
N LEU A 163 9.41 -9.91 5.62
CA LEU A 163 9.37 -10.21 4.20
C LEU A 163 8.63 -9.08 3.50
N VAL A 164 9.34 -8.35 2.66
CA VAL A 164 8.79 -7.27 1.82
C VAL A 164 8.93 -7.70 0.36
N LYS A 165 7.81 -7.99 -0.30
CA LYS A 165 7.79 -8.63 -1.63
C LYS A 165 8.47 -10.02 -1.55
N GLU A 166 9.66 -10.18 -2.11
CA GLU A 166 10.43 -11.44 -2.10
C GLU A 166 11.75 -11.31 -1.33
N GLU A 167 12.03 -10.13 -0.75
CA GLU A 167 13.25 -9.86 0.01
C GLU A 167 13.00 -10.00 1.50
N SER A 168 13.87 -10.73 2.17
CA SER A 168 13.85 -10.89 3.62
C SER A 168 14.93 -10.06 4.28
N SER A 169 14.61 -9.46 5.43
CA SER A 169 15.56 -8.81 6.32
C SER A 169 15.20 -9.05 7.78
N TYR A 170 16.15 -8.82 8.67
CA TYR A 170 15.88 -8.72 10.11
C TYR A 170 15.52 -7.29 10.45
N LEU A 171 14.43 -7.11 11.18
CA LEU A 171 13.96 -5.81 11.62
C LEU A 171 14.14 -5.66 13.13
N LEU A 172 14.84 -4.60 13.52
CA LEU A 172 14.98 -4.17 14.89
C LEU A 172 14.03 -3.00 15.17
N VAL A 173 13.08 -3.20 16.09
CA VAL A 173 12.23 -2.12 16.59
C VAL A 173 12.90 -1.56 17.83
N ILE A 174 13.23 -0.28 17.78
CA ILE A 174 13.99 0.39 18.83
C ILE A 174 13.05 1.29 19.63
N ASP A 175 12.91 0.98 20.92
CA ASP A 175 12.31 1.85 21.92
C ASP A 175 13.41 2.62 22.64
N TYR A 176 13.35 3.94 22.62
CA TYR A 176 14.41 4.82 23.10
C TYR A 176 13.86 6.08 23.76
N ASP A 177 14.72 6.79 24.50
CA ASP A 177 14.37 8.04 25.16
C ASP A 177 14.00 9.12 24.14
N GLU A 178 12.79 9.67 24.22
CA GLU A 178 12.22 10.66 23.27
C GLU A 178 13.06 11.94 23.11
N SER A 179 13.94 12.22 24.08
CA SER A 179 14.87 13.36 24.00
C SER A 179 15.98 13.17 22.96
N GLN A 180 16.15 11.97 22.40
CA GLN A 180 17.19 11.65 21.44
C GLN A 180 16.79 12.04 20.02
N ASN A 181 17.78 12.48 19.24
CA ASN A 181 17.60 12.61 17.81
C ASN A 181 17.64 11.21 17.14
N GLU A 182 16.49 10.76 16.61
CA GLU A 182 16.31 9.44 16.00
C GLU A 182 17.36 9.12 14.94
N LEU A 183 17.60 10.05 14.01
CA LEU A 183 18.55 9.82 12.92
C LEU A 183 19.98 9.57 13.43
N LEU A 184 20.43 10.36 14.39
CA LEU A 184 21.76 10.21 14.99
C LEU A 184 21.87 8.92 15.82
N LEU A 185 20.80 8.55 16.51
CA LEU A 185 20.75 7.30 17.27
C LEU A 185 20.83 6.09 16.33
N PHE A 186 20.03 6.08 15.28
CA PHE A 186 19.99 4.98 14.30
C PHE A 186 21.30 4.86 13.53
N GLU A 187 21.92 5.97 13.16
CA GLU A 187 23.27 5.97 12.57
C GLU A 187 24.30 5.34 13.50
N LYS A 188 24.26 5.68 14.81
CA LYS A 188 25.14 5.11 15.81
C LYS A 188 24.91 3.60 15.98
N ILE A 189 23.65 3.16 16.03
CA ILE A 189 23.29 1.75 16.13
C ILE A 189 23.80 0.99 14.91
N SER A 190 23.51 1.47 13.70
CA SER A 190 23.93 0.85 12.43
C SER A 190 25.45 0.68 12.36
N LYS A 191 26.21 1.72 12.73
CA LYS A 191 27.69 1.68 12.79
C LYS A 191 28.19 0.62 13.79
N LYS A 192 27.55 0.52 14.97
CA LYS A 192 27.91 -0.49 15.95
C LYS A 192 27.63 -1.91 15.46
N ILE A 193 26.45 -2.18 14.92
CA ILE A 193 26.10 -3.48 14.34
C ILE A 193 27.11 -3.86 13.25
N ALA A 194 27.39 -2.95 12.33
CA ALA A 194 28.38 -3.17 11.25
C ALA A 194 29.78 -3.46 11.77
N SER A 195 30.21 -2.80 12.88
CA SER A 195 31.54 -3.02 13.45
C SER A 195 31.72 -4.38 14.14
N HIS A 196 30.62 -4.97 14.66
CA HIS A 196 30.65 -6.28 15.32
C HIS A 196 30.63 -7.47 14.35
N LYS A 197 30.42 -7.21 13.04
CA LYS A 197 30.43 -8.24 11.99
C LYS A 197 29.57 -9.45 12.36
N ILE A 198 28.33 -9.17 12.82
CA ILE A 198 27.35 -10.22 13.17
C ILE A 198 27.20 -11.15 11.96
N ASP A 199 27.42 -12.43 12.15
CA ASP A 199 27.21 -13.44 11.11
C ASP A 199 25.71 -13.64 10.90
N SER A 200 25.22 -13.12 9.79
CA SER A 200 23.78 -13.07 9.49
C SER A 200 23.52 -13.25 8.01
N ASP A 201 22.58 -14.14 7.69
CA ASP A 201 22.10 -14.39 6.32
C ASP A 201 21.31 -13.21 5.73
N PHE A 202 20.82 -12.30 6.57
CA PHE A 202 19.95 -11.22 6.16
C PHE A 202 20.44 -9.86 6.68
N PRO A 203 20.21 -8.78 5.92
CA PRO A 203 20.51 -7.42 6.39
C PRO A 203 19.64 -7.03 7.58
N PHE A 204 20.11 -6.03 8.35
CA PHE A 204 19.37 -5.44 9.46
C PHE A 204 18.75 -4.11 9.07
N ASP A 205 17.44 -4.00 9.27
CA ASP A 205 16.68 -2.75 9.17
C ASP A 205 16.34 -2.25 10.58
N LEU A 206 16.19 -0.93 10.72
CA LEU A 206 15.85 -0.28 12.00
C LEU A 206 14.59 0.56 11.84
N ILE A 207 13.66 0.45 12.78
CA ILE A 207 12.53 1.36 12.90
C ILE A 207 12.32 1.80 14.35
N SER A 208 11.64 2.93 14.53
CA SER A 208 11.20 3.39 15.84
C SER A 208 10.00 2.60 16.33
N SER A 209 9.95 2.38 17.65
CA SER A 209 8.78 1.86 18.36
C SER A 209 7.51 2.71 18.15
N ASN A 210 7.67 4.00 17.84
CA ASN A 210 6.58 4.96 17.64
C ASN A 210 5.96 4.89 16.22
N THR A 211 6.40 3.96 15.36
CA THR A 211 5.78 3.72 14.07
C THR A 211 4.61 2.73 14.19
N GLU A 212 3.62 2.82 13.30
CA GLU A 212 2.48 1.90 13.27
C GLU A 212 2.92 0.42 13.24
N LEU A 213 3.95 0.11 12.43
CA LEU A 213 4.53 -1.23 12.36
C LEU A 213 5.29 -1.60 13.65
N GLY A 214 6.02 -0.64 14.24
CA GLY A 214 6.74 -0.85 15.49
C GLY A 214 5.79 -1.19 16.64
N GLU A 215 4.70 -0.42 16.77
CA GLU A 215 3.67 -0.68 17.78
C GLU A 215 3.00 -2.05 17.60
N GLU A 216 2.75 -2.47 16.33
CA GLU A 216 2.16 -3.76 16.04
C GLU A 216 3.11 -4.91 16.41
N ILE A 217 4.40 -4.80 16.08
CA ILE A 217 5.41 -5.81 16.41
C ILE A 217 5.55 -5.98 17.91
N MET A 218 5.59 -4.87 18.67
CA MET A 218 5.75 -4.91 20.12
C MET A 218 4.61 -5.63 20.86
N LYS A 219 3.39 -5.65 20.32
CA LYS A 219 2.24 -6.30 20.96
C LYS A 219 2.42 -7.82 21.08
N ASP A 220 3.03 -8.45 20.09
CA ASP A 220 3.05 -9.90 19.95
C ASP A 220 4.44 -10.52 20.15
N ASN A 221 5.47 -9.69 20.33
CA ASN A 221 6.84 -10.17 20.45
C ASN A 221 7.49 -9.67 21.77
N PRO A 222 8.17 -10.54 22.53
CA PRO A 222 8.98 -10.10 23.65
C PRO A 222 10.24 -9.37 23.17
N PRO A 223 10.76 -8.40 23.96
CA PRO A 223 12.03 -7.77 23.63
C PRO A 223 13.20 -8.73 23.78
N ILE A 224 14.20 -8.62 22.91
CA ILE A 224 15.50 -9.32 23.03
C ILE A 224 16.45 -8.56 23.95
N TYR A 225 16.17 -7.29 24.22
CA TYR A 225 16.93 -6.44 25.15
C TYR A 225 15.98 -5.52 25.89
N THR A 226 16.21 -5.38 27.20
CA THR A 226 15.58 -4.39 28.08
C THR A 226 16.69 -3.80 29.00
N ARG A 227 16.70 -2.47 29.10
CA ARG A 227 17.64 -1.73 29.92
C ARG A 227 17.38 -1.96 31.42
#